data_88f74ddc236026b1ae7b5b1654e00a36
#
_entry.id   88f74ddc236026b1ae7b5b1654e00a36
#
_cell.length_a   1.000
_cell.length_b   1.000
_cell.length_c   1.000
_cell.angle_alpha   90.00
_cell.angle_beta   90.00
_cell.angle_gamma   90.00
#
_symmetry.space_group_name_H-M   'P 1'
#
loop_
_entity.id
_entity.type
_entity.pdbx_description
1 polymer ?
#
loop_
_entity_poly.entity_id
_entity_poly.type
_entity_poly.pdbx_seq_one_letter_code
_entity_poly.pdbx_strand_id
1 'polypeptide(L)'
;MLATAGATLAAGMTSARAAGEGGLRLVAFERKNQPGMRVGVVLAGDTVVDFVDAKKAGAALDFDPSSMIALIAAGAPALAQVRALAAKPGATLALADLRLHSPIPRPPRNIFAVGWNYLEHFNESETAQKTAQQNYPEHPVFFSKASHSMNGPFDPIPFDPAVSTLIDWEGELAVVIGKGGRNIKEADAMDHVFGYSVINDTTARDVQAKKHGGQWFKGKSLDGHGPMGPWIVTADALDPDKLHLQTRVNGVVKQDAMTTQMYFKIPRIIAELSLGLTLEPGDVIATGTPPGVGNARKPPEYLKPGDVMETEIEGIGIIRNTITQVA
;
A
#
# COMPACT_ATOMS: atom_id res chain seq x y z
N MET A 1 0.67 -33.64 1.80
CA MET A 1 0.43 -33.40 0.36
C MET A 1 0.13 -31.95 0.16
N LEU A 2 1.14 -31.16 -0.17
CA LEU A 2 1.01 -29.77 -0.57
C LEU A 2 0.99 -29.75 -2.10
N ALA A 3 -0.16 -29.59 -2.69
CA ALA A 3 -0.33 -29.50 -4.13
C ALA A 3 -0.79 -28.10 -4.51
N THR A 4 0.09 -27.42 -5.26
CA THR A 4 -0.18 -26.49 -6.37
C THR A 4 -1.18 -25.34 -6.16
N ALA A 5 -0.66 -24.23 -5.59
CA ALA A 5 -1.26 -22.88 -5.74
C ALA A 5 -0.52 -22.04 -6.81
N GLY A 6 0.03 -22.67 -7.84
CA GLY A 6 0.97 -22.03 -8.78
C GLY A 6 0.38 -21.51 -10.11
N ALA A 7 -0.91 -21.70 -10.38
CA ALA A 7 -1.43 -21.54 -11.75
C ALA A 7 -2.37 -20.34 -11.98
N THR A 8 -2.64 -19.48 -10.99
CA THR A 8 -3.67 -18.43 -11.13
C THR A 8 -3.12 -16.99 -11.10
N LEU A 9 -1.80 -16.80 -10.99
CA LEU A 9 -1.18 -15.45 -10.94
C LEU A 9 -1.19 -14.71 -12.29
N ALA A 10 -1.20 -15.43 -13.41
CA ALA A 10 -1.05 -14.80 -14.73
C ALA A 10 -2.30 -14.05 -15.25
N ALA A 11 -3.49 -14.38 -14.77
CA ALA A 11 -4.74 -13.84 -15.31
C ALA A 11 -5.16 -12.49 -14.70
N GLY A 12 -4.58 -12.08 -13.56
CA GLY A 12 -4.93 -10.83 -12.87
C GLY A 12 -3.99 -9.65 -13.16
N MET A 13 -2.83 -9.90 -13.76
CA MET A 13 -1.80 -8.86 -13.97
C MET A 13 -1.94 -8.07 -15.28
N THR A 14 -2.82 -8.47 -16.19
CA THR A 14 -2.86 -7.96 -17.56
C THR A 14 -3.60 -6.62 -17.75
N SER A 15 -4.16 -6.01 -16.71
CA SER A 15 -4.93 -4.77 -16.85
C SER A 15 -4.30 -3.52 -16.23
N ALA A 16 -3.11 -3.59 -15.65
CA ALA A 16 -2.42 -2.38 -15.23
C ALA A 16 -2.04 -1.56 -16.46
N ARG A 17 -2.86 -0.56 -16.80
CA ARG A 17 -2.53 0.44 -17.79
C ARG A 17 -1.13 0.96 -17.49
N ALA A 18 -0.24 0.97 -18.48
CA ALA A 18 1.16 1.36 -18.29
C ALA A 18 1.26 2.65 -17.47
N ALA A 19 2.18 2.68 -16.49
CA ALA A 19 2.59 3.93 -15.86
C ALA A 19 2.85 4.96 -16.98
N GLY A 20 2.46 6.22 -16.77
CA GLY A 20 2.65 7.29 -17.75
C GLY A 20 4.09 7.33 -18.28
N GLU A 21 4.32 7.90 -19.46
CA GLU A 21 5.64 7.98 -20.06
C GLU A 21 6.66 8.53 -19.05
N GLY A 22 7.64 7.71 -18.66
CA GLY A 22 8.72 8.06 -17.72
C GLY A 22 8.61 7.52 -16.30
N GLY A 23 7.46 7.01 -15.85
CA GLY A 23 7.30 6.45 -14.50
C GLY A 23 7.97 5.09 -14.30
N LEU A 24 8.46 4.83 -13.09
CA LEU A 24 9.07 3.56 -12.71
C LEU A 24 8.11 2.76 -11.82
N ARG A 25 8.09 1.45 -12.01
CA ARG A 25 7.45 0.46 -11.11
C ARG A 25 8.55 -0.26 -10.33
N LEU A 26 8.69 0.05 -9.06
CA LEU A 26 9.75 -0.46 -8.21
C LEU A 26 9.22 -1.58 -7.31
N VAL A 27 9.86 -2.74 -7.36
CA VAL A 27 9.36 -3.99 -6.77
C VAL A 27 10.36 -4.58 -5.77
N ALA A 28 9.85 -5.14 -4.67
CA ALA A 28 10.62 -6.02 -3.79
C ALA A 28 10.15 -7.46 -3.99
N PHE A 29 11.08 -8.38 -4.12
CA PHE A 29 10.79 -9.76 -4.49
C PHE A 29 11.82 -10.77 -3.95
N GLU A 30 11.43 -12.04 -3.98
CA GLU A 30 12.33 -13.20 -3.87
C GLU A 30 12.24 -14.05 -5.13
N ARG A 31 13.33 -14.70 -5.48
CA ARG A 31 13.37 -15.73 -6.53
C ARG A 31 12.96 -17.08 -5.93
N LYS A 32 12.17 -17.87 -6.64
CA LYS A 32 11.65 -19.16 -6.15
C LYS A 32 12.71 -20.10 -5.55
N ASN A 33 13.95 -20.07 -6.08
CA ASN A 33 15.03 -20.99 -5.66
C ASN A 33 16.22 -20.25 -5.04
N GLN A 34 16.09 -18.98 -4.70
CA GLN A 34 17.17 -18.18 -4.11
C GLN A 34 16.57 -17.29 -3.01
N PRO A 35 16.57 -17.76 -1.75
CA PRO A 35 16.04 -16.96 -0.66
C PRO A 35 16.88 -15.68 -0.48
N GLY A 36 16.21 -14.62 -0.11
CA GLY A 36 16.78 -13.31 0.13
C GLY A 36 16.07 -12.22 -0.64
N MET A 37 15.79 -11.13 0.06
CA MET A 37 15.10 -9.97 -0.47
C MET A 37 15.90 -9.32 -1.59
N ARG A 38 15.23 -9.02 -2.68
CA ARG A 38 15.75 -8.32 -3.85
C ARG A 38 14.87 -7.12 -4.18
N VAL A 39 15.47 -6.13 -4.80
CA VAL A 39 14.77 -4.95 -5.31
C VAL A 39 15.06 -4.82 -6.81
N GLY A 40 14.08 -4.36 -7.56
CA GLY A 40 14.21 -4.20 -9.00
C GLY A 40 13.21 -3.22 -9.58
N VAL A 41 13.31 -3.03 -10.88
CA VAL A 41 12.36 -2.25 -11.69
C VAL A 41 11.62 -3.18 -12.65
N VAL A 42 10.29 -3.04 -12.67
CA VAL A 42 9.41 -3.76 -13.61
C VAL A 42 9.37 -3.00 -14.92
N LEU A 43 9.69 -3.69 -16.02
CA LEU A 43 9.66 -3.17 -17.38
C LEU A 43 8.34 -3.53 -18.08
N ALA A 44 8.16 -3.00 -19.30
CA ALA A 44 7.11 -3.46 -20.20
C ALA A 44 7.27 -4.97 -20.49
N GLY A 45 6.17 -5.67 -20.70
CA GLY A 45 6.17 -7.12 -20.94
C GLY A 45 6.42 -7.95 -19.68
N ASP A 46 6.12 -7.39 -18.50
CA ASP A 46 6.20 -8.07 -17.20
C ASP A 46 7.54 -8.78 -16.94
N THR A 47 8.61 -8.05 -17.21
CA THR A 47 9.98 -8.46 -16.87
C THR A 47 10.56 -7.53 -15.81
N VAL A 48 11.52 -8.05 -15.03
CA VAL A 48 12.15 -7.34 -13.91
C VAL A 48 13.65 -7.29 -14.10
N VAL A 49 14.25 -6.11 -13.94
CA VAL A 49 15.69 -5.96 -13.76
C VAL A 49 15.99 -6.01 -12.27
N ASP A 50 16.78 -6.99 -11.86
CA ASP A 50 17.27 -7.15 -10.49
C ASP A 50 18.48 -6.22 -10.29
N PHE A 51 18.39 -5.30 -9.32
CA PHE A 51 19.46 -4.31 -9.10
C PHE A 51 20.76 -4.92 -8.58
N VAL A 52 20.69 -6.00 -7.80
CA VAL A 52 21.89 -6.69 -7.31
C VAL A 52 22.66 -7.33 -8.47
N ASP A 53 21.95 -8.00 -9.38
CA ASP A 53 22.58 -8.60 -10.56
C ASP A 53 23.07 -7.54 -11.55
N ALA A 54 22.30 -6.47 -11.76
CA ALA A 54 22.70 -5.35 -12.59
C ALA A 54 24.00 -4.70 -12.06
N LYS A 55 24.09 -4.45 -10.74
CA LYS A 55 25.30 -3.89 -10.13
C LYS A 55 26.50 -4.82 -10.26
N LYS A 56 26.32 -6.12 -10.10
CA LYS A 56 27.37 -7.13 -10.36
C LYS A 56 27.84 -7.13 -11.81
N ALA A 57 26.92 -6.84 -12.72
CA ALA A 57 27.22 -6.72 -14.17
C ALA A 57 27.82 -5.36 -14.56
N GLY A 58 28.10 -4.47 -13.60
CA GLY A 58 28.74 -3.18 -13.83
C GLY A 58 27.80 -1.99 -13.95
N ALA A 59 26.50 -2.13 -13.64
CA ALA A 59 25.60 -0.98 -13.60
C ALA A 59 26.01 -0.01 -12.48
N ALA A 60 26.07 1.28 -12.80
CA ALA A 60 26.36 2.33 -11.83
C ALA A 60 25.13 2.60 -10.95
N LEU A 61 25.09 1.97 -9.78
CA LEU A 61 24.07 2.15 -8.77
C LEU A 61 24.73 2.58 -7.46
N ASP A 62 24.55 3.85 -7.07
CA ASP A 62 25.19 4.47 -5.90
C ASP A 62 24.36 4.31 -4.62
N PHE A 63 23.57 3.24 -4.55
CA PHE A 63 22.78 2.85 -3.38
C PHE A 63 22.94 1.35 -3.12
N ASP A 64 22.46 0.89 -1.97
CA ASP A 64 22.36 -0.55 -1.70
C ASP A 64 21.28 -1.17 -2.60
N PRO A 65 21.66 -2.01 -3.59
CA PRO A 65 20.74 -2.56 -4.58
C PRO A 65 19.77 -3.60 -4.00
N SER A 66 19.94 -4.00 -2.74
CA SER A 66 19.02 -4.92 -2.04
C SER A 66 17.99 -4.21 -1.16
N SER A 67 18.05 -2.88 -1.05
CA SER A 67 17.23 -2.10 -0.14
C SER A 67 16.38 -1.06 -0.86
N MET A 68 15.05 -1.21 -0.80
CA MET A 68 14.12 -0.18 -1.29
C MET A 68 14.29 1.14 -0.52
N ILE A 69 14.50 1.06 0.79
CA ILE A 69 14.72 2.26 1.63
C ILE A 69 15.98 3.01 1.21
N ALA A 70 17.07 2.28 0.90
CA ALA A 70 18.32 2.91 0.43
C ALA A 70 18.12 3.60 -0.92
N LEU A 71 17.36 3.00 -1.85
CA LEU A 71 17.00 3.62 -3.11
C LEU A 71 16.16 4.88 -2.90
N ILE A 72 15.13 4.81 -2.05
CA ILE A 72 14.27 5.95 -1.73
C ILE A 72 15.10 7.10 -1.12
N ALA A 73 15.95 6.78 -0.14
CA ALA A 73 16.79 7.77 0.54
C ALA A 73 17.83 8.42 -0.39
N ALA A 74 18.31 7.70 -1.40
CA ALA A 74 19.22 8.23 -2.41
C ALA A 74 18.52 9.17 -3.42
N GLY A 75 17.19 9.17 -3.49
CA GLY A 75 16.37 10.18 -4.16
C GLY A 75 16.57 10.27 -5.68
N ALA A 76 16.49 11.50 -6.20
CA ALA A 76 16.50 11.75 -7.64
C ALA A 76 17.75 11.21 -8.38
N PRO A 77 18.97 11.26 -7.83
CA PRO A 77 20.14 10.64 -8.48
C PRO A 77 19.97 9.13 -8.69
N ALA A 78 19.47 8.41 -7.69
CA ALA A 78 19.22 6.97 -7.80
C ALA A 78 18.11 6.66 -8.82
N LEU A 79 17.02 7.45 -8.83
CA LEU A 79 15.97 7.30 -9.85
C LEU A 79 16.52 7.52 -11.28
N ALA A 80 17.43 8.47 -11.49
CA ALA A 80 18.08 8.68 -12.78
C ALA A 80 18.90 7.44 -13.20
N GLN A 81 19.64 6.83 -12.28
CA GLN A 81 20.39 5.59 -12.54
C GLN A 81 19.46 4.43 -12.88
N VAL A 82 18.34 4.28 -12.17
CA VAL A 82 17.33 3.24 -12.44
C VAL A 82 16.68 3.47 -13.80
N ARG A 83 16.37 4.72 -14.20
CA ARG A 83 15.84 5.04 -15.54
C ARG A 83 16.83 4.67 -16.64
N ALA A 84 18.10 5.00 -16.46
CA ALA A 84 19.15 4.63 -17.41
C ALA A 84 19.26 3.11 -17.56
N LEU A 85 19.18 2.39 -16.44
CA LEU A 85 19.17 0.93 -16.41
C LEU A 85 17.92 0.35 -17.10
N ALA A 86 16.75 0.91 -16.84
CA ALA A 86 15.48 0.47 -17.45
C ALA A 86 15.46 0.73 -18.98
N ALA A 87 16.10 1.80 -19.46
CA ALA A 87 16.20 2.13 -20.87
C ALA A 87 17.16 1.20 -21.63
N LYS A 88 18.14 0.62 -20.95
CA LYS A 88 19.12 -0.34 -21.51
C LYS A 88 19.28 -1.52 -20.55
N PRO A 89 18.24 -2.34 -20.40
CA PRO A 89 18.26 -3.45 -19.47
C PRO A 89 19.27 -4.50 -19.95
N GLY A 90 20.02 -5.07 -19.01
CA GLY A 90 20.79 -6.28 -19.22
C GLY A 90 19.91 -7.54 -19.12
N ALA A 91 20.32 -8.49 -18.30
CA ALA A 91 19.51 -9.67 -18.00
C ALA A 91 18.23 -9.28 -17.24
N THR A 92 17.10 -9.88 -17.63
CA THR A 92 15.79 -9.69 -16.98
C THR A 92 15.24 -11.02 -16.47
N LEU A 93 14.32 -10.94 -15.53
CA LEU A 93 13.58 -12.05 -14.96
C LEU A 93 12.11 -11.92 -15.36
N ALA A 94 11.42 -13.03 -15.58
CA ALA A 94 9.98 -12.98 -15.76
C ALA A 94 9.30 -12.68 -14.40
N LEU A 95 8.42 -11.69 -14.36
CA LEU A 95 7.71 -11.30 -13.15
C LEU A 95 6.91 -12.47 -12.53
N ALA A 96 6.35 -13.33 -13.38
CA ALA A 96 5.60 -14.54 -12.97
C ALA A 96 6.45 -15.58 -12.21
N ASP A 97 7.77 -15.54 -12.33
CA ASP A 97 8.68 -16.44 -11.65
C ASP A 97 9.15 -15.93 -10.29
N LEU A 98 8.70 -14.74 -9.91
CA LEU A 98 9.08 -14.09 -8.67
C LEU A 98 7.97 -14.20 -7.63
N ARG A 99 8.34 -14.25 -6.36
CA ARG A 99 7.44 -13.99 -5.24
C ARG A 99 7.56 -12.52 -4.87
N LEU A 100 6.49 -11.77 -5.08
CA LEU A 100 6.46 -10.36 -4.71
C LEU A 100 6.19 -10.21 -3.22
N HIS A 101 6.89 -9.26 -2.62
CA HIS A 101 6.66 -8.79 -1.25
C HIS A 101 6.08 -7.38 -1.29
N SER A 102 5.63 -6.88 -0.14
CA SER A 102 5.42 -5.44 -0.01
C SER A 102 6.67 -4.71 -0.51
N PRO A 103 6.54 -3.62 -1.28
CA PRO A 103 7.70 -2.85 -1.74
C PRO A 103 8.61 -2.38 -0.60
N ILE A 104 8.02 -2.15 0.59
CA ILE A 104 8.71 -1.87 1.84
C ILE A 104 8.26 -2.93 2.87
N PRO A 105 8.87 -4.12 2.88
CA PRO A 105 8.38 -5.26 3.67
C PRO A 105 8.45 -5.02 5.18
N ARG A 106 9.39 -4.19 5.61
CA ARG A 106 9.55 -3.75 6.99
C ARG A 106 9.80 -2.25 7.03
N PRO A 107 8.74 -1.44 7.11
CA PRO A 107 8.89 -0.03 7.32
C PRO A 107 9.73 0.25 8.57
N PRO A 108 10.63 1.24 8.54
CA PRO A 108 11.52 1.53 9.67
C PRO A 108 10.75 1.97 10.93
N ARG A 109 9.53 2.43 10.75
CA ARG A 109 8.59 2.77 11.82
C ARG A 109 7.14 2.47 11.41
N ASN A 110 6.19 2.73 12.29
CA ASN A 110 4.78 2.48 12.04
C ASN A 110 4.28 3.20 10.78
N ILE A 111 3.33 2.57 10.09
CA ILE A 111 2.60 3.17 8.97
C ILE A 111 1.71 4.27 9.55
N PHE A 112 1.83 5.48 9.05
CA PHE A 112 0.88 6.55 9.34
C PHE A 112 -0.42 6.30 8.57
N ALA A 113 -1.53 6.68 9.16
CA ALA A 113 -2.83 6.47 8.55
C ALA A 113 -3.79 7.61 8.85
N VAL A 114 -4.76 7.83 7.95
CA VAL A 114 -5.76 8.89 8.06
C VAL A 114 -7.15 8.27 8.11
N GLY A 115 -7.86 8.48 9.21
CA GLY A 115 -9.25 8.04 9.37
C GLY A 115 -10.23 9.02 8.73
N TRP A 116 -11.36 8.44 8.24
CA TRP A 116 -12.52 9.20 7.74
C TRP A 116 -12.20 10.22 6.64
N ASN A 117 -11.27 9.92 5.77
CA ASN A 117 -10.82 10.87 4.74
C ASN A 117 -11.68 10.89 3.46
N TYR A 118 -12.87 10.30 3.49
CA TYR A 118 -13.90 10.42 2.45
C TYR A 118 -15.21 10.78 3.12
N LEU A 119 -15.87 11.83 2.64
CA LEU A 119 -17.09 12.35 3.25
C LEU A 119 -18.22 11.31 3.30
N GLU A 120 -18.37 10.55 2.22
CA GLU A 120 -19.36 9.48 2.13
C GLU A 120 -19.06 8.34 3.11
N HIS A 121 -17.78 8.00 3.31
CA HIS A 121 -17.36 7.01 4.32
C HIS A 121 -17.63 7.50 5.75
N PHE A 122 -17.39 8.78 6.03
CA PHE A 122 -17.78 9.39 7.31
C PHE A 122 -19.29 9.28 7.50
N ASN A 123 -20.09 9.60 6.50
CA ASN A 123 -21.55 9.60 6.57
C ASN A 123 -22.16 8.19 6.70
N GLU A 124 -21.52 7.14 6.17
CA GLU A 124 -22.00 5.75 6.34
C GLU A 124 -21.71 5.22 7.77
N SER A 125 -20.77 5.83 8.51
CA SER A 125 -20.33 5.36 9.82
C SER A 125 -21.07 6.05 10.96
N GLU A 126 -22.03 5.37 11.56
CA GLU A 126 -22.72 5.87 12.76
C GLU A 126 -21.75 6.15 13.93
N THR A 127 -20.66 5.38 14.05
CA THR A 127 -19.62 5.59 15.07
C THR A 127 -18.85 6.88 14.80
N ALA A 128 -18.48 7.14 13.53
CA ALA A 128 -17.78 8.35 13.16
C ALA A 128 -18.63 9.59 13.47
N GLN A 129 -19.88 9.60 13.07
CA GLN A 129 -20.81 10.70 13.32
C GLN A 129 -21.00 10.99 14.82
N LYS A 130 -21.12 9.93 15.64
CA LYS A 130 -21.25 10.09 17.10
C LYS A 130 -19.97 10.63 17.74
N THR A 131 -18.80 10.13 17.30
CA THR A 131 -17.49 10.56 17.83
C THR A 131 -17.17 12.00 17.47
N ALA A 132 -17.47 12.42 16.24
CA ALA A 132 -17.22 13.77 15.75
C ALA A 132 -18.37 14.75 16.06
N GLN A 133 -19.28 14.42 16.99
CA GLN A 133 -20.46 15.24 17.33
C GLN A 133 -21.28 15.66 16.10
N GLN A 134 -21.38 14.78 15.10
CA GLN A 134 -22.05 14.97 13.83
C GLN A 134 -21.39 16.01 12.88
N ASN A 135 -20.23 16.54 13.25
CA ASN A 135 -19.44 17.43 12.39
C ASN A 135 -18.27 16.66 11.75
N TYR A 136 -17.96 16.99 10.52
CA TYR A 136 -16.77 16.48 9.86
C TYR A 136 -15.50 17.04 10.56
N PRO A 137 -14.44 16.25 10.73
CA PRO A 137 -13.21 16.73 11.35
C PRO A 137 -12.60 17.94 10.62
N GLU A 138 -12.17 18.93 11.36
CA GLU A 138 -11.47 20.11 10.81
C GLU A 138 -10.02 19.78 10.42
N HIS A 139 -9.42 18.78 11.07
CA HIS A 139 -8.06 18.30 10.84
C HIS A 139 -8.05 16.81 10.51
N PRO A 140 -7.06 16.31 9.74
CA PRO A 140 -6.90 14.89 9.48
C PRO A 140 -6.83 14.07 10.77
N VAL A 141 -7.60 13.01 10.84
CA VAL A 141 -7.63 12.11 12.01
C VAL A 141 -6.51 11.10 11.88
N PHE A 142 -5.36 11.40 12.46
CA PHE A 142 -4.19 10.53 12.39
C PHE A 142 -4.26 9.37 13.36
N PHE A 143 -3.89 8.20 12.87
CA PHE A 143 -3.58 7.02 13.65
C PHE A 143 -2.39 6.28 13.03
N SER A 144 -2.03 5.11 13.56
CA SER A 144 -0.94 4.32 12.96
C SER A 144 -1.24 2.84 12.98
N LYS A 145 -0.57 2.11 12.09
CA LYS A 145 -0.49 0.65 12.09
C LYS A 145 0.94 0.25 12.44
N ALA A 146 1.10 -0.82 13.23
CA ALA A 146 2.42 -1.36 13.52
C ALA A 146 3.13 -1.83 12.23
N SER A 147 4.45 -1.67 12.16
CA SER A 147 5.24 -2.10 11.00
C SER A 147 5.07 -3.60 10.68
N HIS A 148 4.79 -4.45 11.68
CA HIS A 148 4.52 -5.88 11.49
C HIS A 148 3.15 -6.19 10.87
N SER A 149 2.25 -5.21 10.76
CA SER A 149 1.02 -5.39 10.01
C SER A 149 1.27 -5.45 8.49
N MET A 150 2.42 -4.93 8.02
CA MET A 150 2.78 -4.97 6.60
C MET A 150 2.79 -6.40 6.08
N ASN A 151 2.14 -6.62 4.93
CA ASN A 151 2.02 -7.91 4.27
C ASN A 151 2.30 -7.77 2.77
N GLY A 152 2.62 -8.86 2.10
CA GLY A 152 2.84 -8.87 0.66
C GLY A 152 1.53 -8.72 -0.13
N PRO A 153 1.64 -8.26 -1.40
CA PRO A 153 0.47 -8.01 -2.26
C PRO A 153 -0.35 -9.25 -2.55
N PHE A 154 0.24 -10.44 -2.43
CA PHE A 154 -0.38 -11.74 -2.72
C PHE A 154 -0.23 -12.75 -1.59
N ASP A 155 0.29 -12.33 -0.45
CA ASP A 155 0.41 -13.18 0.74
C ASP A 155 -0.95 -13.32 1.45
N PRO A 156 -1.22 -14.44 2.13
CA PRO A 156 -2.46 -14.62 2.87
C PRO A 156 -2.55 -13.64 4.05
N ILE A 157 -3.78 -13.21 4.36
CA ILE A 157 -4.08 -12.46 5.58
C ILE A 157 -4.48 -13.46 6.67
N PRO A 158 -3.79 -13.49 7.82
CA PRO A 158 -4.13 -14.37 8.93
C PRO A 158 -5.51 -14.05 9.51
N PHE A 159 -6.33 -15.06 9.75
CA PHE A 159 -7.60 -14.94 10.46
C PHE A 159 -7.55 -15.77 11.73
N ASP A 160 -7.57 -15.08 12.88
CA ASP A 160 -7.61 -15.71 14.21
C ASP A 160 -8.96 -15.40 14.87
N PRO A 161 -9.87 -16.39 14.96
CA PRO A 161 -11.18 -16.20 15.56
C PRO A 161 -11.11 -15.94 17.09
N ALA A 162 -10.01 -16.30 17.75
CA ALA A 162 -9.80 -15.98 19.17
C ALA A 162 -9.51 -14.48 19.39
N VAL A 163 -9.02 -13.78 18.35
CA VAL A 163 -8.77 -12.34 18.38
C VAL A 163 -10.00 -11.56 17.93
N SER A 164 -10.51 -11.87 16.72
CA SER A 164 -11.68 -11.21 16.13
C SER A 164 -12.28 -12.02 15.00
N THR A 165 -13.60 -11.99 14.88
CA THR A 165 -14.35 -12.48 13.71
C THR A 165 -14.93 -11.33 12.87
N LEU A 166 -14.64 -10.08 13.23
CA LEU A 166 -15.14 -8.88 12.56
C LEU A 166 -14.02 -8.20 11.76
N ILE A 167 -13.38 -8.96 10.87
CA ILE A 167 -12.30 -8.46 10.01
C ILE A 167 -12.92 -7.80 8.78
N ASP A 168 -12.57 -6.54 8.58
CA ASP A 168 -13.13 -5.69 7.54
C ASP A 168 -12.04 -5.20 6.56
N TRP A 169 -12.45 -4.82 5.35
CA TRP A 169 -11.61 -4.28 4.29
C TRP A 169 -11.63 -2.76 4.27
N GLU A 170 -10.52 -2.16 3.95
CA GLU A 170 -10.33 -0.73 3.71
C GLU A 170 -9.27 -0.52 2.63
N GLY A 171 -9.68 -0.48 1.36
CA GLY A 171 -8.79 -0.19 0.24
C GLY A 171 -8.38 1.28 0.23
N GLU A 172 -7.08 1.57 0.08
CA GLU A 172 -6.52 2.92 0.18
C GLU A 172 -5.36 3.14 -0.78
N LEU A 173 -5.16 4.41 -1.14
CA LEU A 173 -3.92 4.86 -1.75
C LEU A 173 -2.85 4.97 -0.65
N ALA A 174 -1.70 4.35 -0.87
CA ALA A 174 -0.52 4.54 -0.04
C ALA A 174 0.41 5.59 -0.65
N VAL A 175 0.83 6.56 0.14
CA VAL A 175 1.87 7.55 -0.21
C VAL A 175 3.17 7.13 0.44
N VAL A 176 4.26 7.11 -0.33
CA VAL A 176 5.61 6.84 0.16
C VAL A 176 6.41 8.13 0.17
N ILE A 177 6.95 8.50 1.31
CA ILE A 177 7.79 9.69 1.47
C ILE A 177 9.19 9.43 0.90
N GLY A 178 9.69 10.34 0.08
CA GLY A 178 11.03 10.28 -0.52
C GLY A 178 12.01 11.24 0.10
N LYS A 179 11.57 12.45 0.38
CA LYS A 179 12.38 13.49 1.00
C LYS A 179 11.87 13.74 2.41
N GLY A 180 12.72 13.50 3.40
CA GLY A 180 12.38 13.78 4.79
C GLY A 180 12.17 15.28 5.05
N GLY A 181 11.44 15.58 6.13
CA GLY A 181 11.20 16.96 6.53
C GLY A 181 10.33 17.08 7.77
N ARG A 182 10.38 18.26 8.40
CA ARG A 182 9.54 18.63 9.52
C ARG A 182 8.93 20.00 9.25
N ASN A 183 7.68 20.21 9.65
CA ASN A 183 6.94 21.46 9.39
C ASN A 183 6.90 21.79 7.88
N ILE A 184 6.63 20.78 7.06
CA ILE A 184 6.55 20.88 5.61
C ILE A 184 5.34 21.76 5.28
N LYS A 185 5.53 22.78 4.44
CA LYS A 185 4.42 23.62 3.98
C LYS A 185 3.56 22.85 2.98
N GLU A 186 2.27 23.07 3.00
CA GLU A 186 1.33 22.39 2.08
C GLU A 186 1.73 22.62 0.61
N ALA A 187 2.19 23.81 0.25
CA ALA A 187 2.64 24.13 -1.11
C ALA A 187 3.87 23.33 -1.56
N ASP A 188 4.70 22.85 -0.62
CA ASP A 188 5.94 22.12 -0.90
C ASP A 188 5.76 20.61 -0.69
N ALA A 189 4.59 20.16 -0.21
CA ALA A 189 4.38 18.80 0.27
C ALA A 189 4.58 17.72 -0.80
N MET A 190 4.20 18.00 -2.04
CA MET A 190 4.34 17.03 -3.14
C MET A 190 5.80 16.78 -3.53
N ASP A 191 6.71 17.70 -3.26
CA ASP A 191 8.17 17.50 -3.46
C ASP A 191 8.76 16.47 -2.49
N HIS A 192 8.02 16.09 -1.47
CA HIS A 192 8.40 15.09 -0.49
C HIS A 192 7.92 13.68 -0.85
N VAL A 193 7.06 13.53 -1.87
CA VAL A 193 6.49 12.26 -2.28
C VAL A 193 7.43 11.51 -3.23
N PHE A 194 7.78 10.28 -2.89
CA PHE A 194 8.54 9.37 -3.75
C PHE A 194 7.65 8.68 -4.78
N GLY A 195 6.49 8.23 -4.36
CA GLY A 195 5.56 7.50 -5.20
C GLY A 195 4.38 6.94 -4.43
N TYR A 196 3.62 6.09 -5.12
CA TYR A 196 2.34 5.57 -4.67
C TYR A 196 2.29 4.06 -4.76
N SER A 197 1.48 3.45 -3.91
CA SER A 197 1.18 2.02 -3.92
C SER A 197 -0.28 1.78 -3.52
N VAL A 198 -0.75 0.55 -3.67
CA VAL A 198 -2.03 0.12 -3.10
C VAL A 198 -1.77 -0.42 -1.70
N ILE A 199 -2.62 -0.07 -0.74
CA ILE A 199 -2.65 -0.70 0.58
C ILE A 199 -4.08 -1.05 0.97
N ASN A 200 -4.27 -2.10 1.77
CA ASN A 200 -5.53 -2.34 2.45
C ASN A 200 -5.33 -2.22 3.95
N ASP A 201 -6.02 -1.26 4.58
CA ASP A 201 -5.98 -1.05 6.02
C ASP A 201 -6.94 -2.00 6.74
N THR A 202 -6.71 -3.31 6.55
CA THR A 202 -7.57 -4.36 7.10
C THR A 202 -7.73 -4.20 8.61
N THR A 203 -8.98 -4.26 9.09
CA THR A 203 -9.37 -3.81 10.43
C THR A 203 -10.15 -4.87 11.20
N ALA A 204 -9.77 -5.14 12.44
CA ALA A 204 -10.57 -5.90 13.40
C ALA A 204 -11.52 -4.94 14.15
N ARG A 205 -12.79 -4.84 13.71
CA ARG A 205 -13.73 -3.78 14.13
C ARG A 205 -14.09 -3.80 15.61
N ASP A 206 -14.27 -4.98 16.19
CA ASP A 206 -14.55 -5.11 17.62
C ASP A 206 -13.35 -4.71 18.49
N VAL A 207 -12.13 -5.03 18.02
CA VAL A 207 -10.89 -4.62 18.69
C VAL A 207 -10.70 -3.11 18.58
N GLN A 208 -10.91 -2.55 17.37
CA GLN A 208 -10.81 -1.12 17.12
C GLN A 208 -11.76 -0.27 17.97
N ALA A 209 -13.05 -0.65 17.99
CA ALA A 209 -14.09 0.23 18.54
C ALA A 209 -14.43 -0.05 20.01
N LYS A 210 -14.30 -1.30 20.48
CA LYS A 210 -14.85 -1.73 21.77
C LYS A 210 -13.79 -2.10 22.79
N LYS A 211 -12.55 -2.31 22.38
CA LYS A 211 -11.43 -2.69 23.26
C LYS A 211 -10.43 -1.53 23.37
N HIS A 212 -9.53 -1.63 24.32
CA HIS A 212 -8.38 -0.71 24.47
C HIS A 212 -8.75 0.80 24.54
N GLY A 213 -9.88 1.12 25.19
CA GLY A 213 -10.32 2.51 25.35
C GLY A 213 -10.73 3.20 24.05
N GLY A 214 -11.07 2.44 22.99
CA GLY A 214 -11.42 3.00 21.68
C GLY A 214 -10.21 3.48 20.87
N GLN A 215 -8.99 3.14 21.29
CA GLN A 215 -7.78 3.43 20.51
C GLN A 215 -7.67 2.45 19.32
N TRP A 216 -7.55 2.99 18.12
CA TRP A 216 -7.63 2.19 16.88
C TRP A 216 -6.42 1.30 16.65
N PHE A 217 -5.26 1.70 17.17
CA PHE A 217 -3.98 1.08 16.90
C PHE A 217 -4.00 -0.45 16.94
N LYS A 218 -4.54 -1.06 18.01
CA LYS A 218 -4.52 -2.53 18.13
C LYS A 218 -5.40 -3.23 17.10
N GLY A 219 -6.59 -2.69 16.81
CA GLY A 219 -7.52 -3.25 15.80
C GLY A 219 -7.02 -3.09 14.36
N LYS A 220 -6.08 -2.17 14.14
CA LYS A 220 -5.42 -1.85 12.85
C LYS A 220 -4.05 -2.53 12.68
N SER A 221 -3.51 -3.17 13.74
CA SER A 221 -2.10 -3.61 13.81
C SER A 221 -1.92 -5.11 14.03
N LEU A 222 -2.90 -5.92 13.63
CA LEU A 222 -2.70 -7.36 13.65
C LEU A 222 -1.65 -7.74 12.59
N ASP A 223 -0.84 -8.75 12.88
CA ASP A 223 0.23 -9.19 11.99
C ASP A 223 -0.32 -9.58 10.62
N GLY A 224 0.25 -9.04 9.55
CA GLY A 224 -0.18 -9.31 8.19
C GLY A 224 -1.48 -8.60 7.74
N HIS A 225 -2.06 -7.72 8.55
CA HIS A 225 -3.31 -6.99 8.25
C HIS A 225 -3.10 -5.64 7.56
N GLY A 226 -2.02 -5.49 6.81
CA GLY A 226 -1.69 -4.30 6.02
C GLY A 226 -1.04 -4.68 4.68
N PRO A 227 -1.71 -5.49 3.82
CA PRO A 227 -1.13 -5.85 2.53
C PRO A 227 -0.90 -4.60 1.69
N MET A 228 0.30 -4.50 1.09
CA MET A 228 0.72 -3.36 0.27
C MET A 228 1.47 -3.82 -0.97
N GLY A 229 1.26 -3.16 -2.08
CA GLY A 229 1.95 -3.41 -3.35
C GLY A 229 1.06 -3.14 -4.58
N PRO A 230 1.30 -3.82 -5.72
CA PRO A 230 2.34 -4.82 -5.94
C PRO A 230 3.74 -4.23 -6.05
N TRP A 231 3.85 -2.92 -6.28
CA TRP A 231 5.05 -2.11 -6.41
C TRP A 231 4.82 -0.67 -5.96
N ILE A 232 5.87 0.13 -5.92
CA ILE A 232 5.77 1.58 -5.86
C ILE A 232 5.84 2.11 -7.29
N VAL A 233 4.86 2.92 -7.68
CA VAL A 233 4.91 3.74 -8.90
C VAL A 233 5.45 5.11 -8.52
N THR A 234 6.51 5.59 -9.20
CA THR A 234 7.11 6.89 -8.87
C THR A 234 6.14 8.04 -9.11
N ALA A 235 6.26 9.11 -8.31
CA ALA A 235 5.29 10.20 -8.25
C ALA A 235 5.08 10.94 -9.58
N ASP A 236 6.09 10.96 -10.43
CA ASP A 236 6.05 11.59 -11.77
C ASP A 236 5.19 10.84 -12.80
N ALA A 237 4.76 9.62 -12.48
CA ALA A 237 3.96 8.77 -13.37
C ALA A 237 2.44 8.97 -13.26
N LEU A 238 1.96 9.54 -12.15
CA LEU A 238 0.55 9.54 -11.80
C LEU A 238 0.12 10.90 -11.26
N ASP A 239 -1.13 11.26 -11.55
CA ASP A 239 -1.84 12.31 -10.83
C ASP A 239 -2.64 11.66 -9.69
N PRO A 240 -2.18 11.79 -8.43
CA PRO A 240 -2.80 11.07 -7.31
C PRO A 240 -4.24 11.51 -7.02
N ASP A 241 -4.67 12.66 -7.55
CA ASP A 241 -6.04 13.15 -7.40
C ASP A 241 -7.01 12.58 -8.45
N LYS A 242 -6.54 11.76 -9.41
CA LYS A 242 -7.36 11.27 -10.53
C LYS A 242 -7.33 9.75 -10.66
N LEU A 243 -7.07 9.03 -9.60
CA LEU A 243 -6.98 7.58 -9.64
C LEU A 243 -8.32 6.94 -9.26
N HIS A 244 -8.71 5.90 -9.99
CA HIS A 244 -9.85 5.07 -9.65
C HIS A 244 -9.41 3.97 -8.69
N LEU A 245 -10.08 3.85 -7.55
CA LEU A 245 -9.85 2.83 -6.52
C LEU A 245 -11.07 1.91 -6.45
N GLN A 246 -10.82 0.61 -6.49
CA GLN A 246 -11.87 -0.38 -6.32
C GLN A 246 -11.41 -1.51 -5.39
N THR A 247 -12.27 -1.90 -4.43
CA THR A 247 -12.10 -3.11 -3.61
C THR A 247 -13.17 -4.12 -3.94
N ARG A 248 -12.77 -5.38 -4.16
CA ARG A 248 -13.65 -6.53 -4.41
C ARG A 248 -13.43 -7.60 -3.33
N VAL A 249 -14.50 -8.25 -2.95
CA VAL A 249 -14.45 -9.48 -2.13
C VAL A 249 -15.17 -10.59 -2.89
N ASN A 250 -14.45 -11.67 -3.16
CA ASN A 250 -14.94 -12.79 -4.00
C ASN A 250 -15.48 -12.33 -5.36
N GLY A 251 -14.79 -11.36 -5.99
CA GLY A 251 -15.18 -10.78 -7.26
C GLY A 251 -16.32 -9.75 -7.20
N VAL A 252 -16.96 -9.57 -6.03
CA VAL A 252 -18.05 -8.59 -5.85
C VAL A 252 -17.47 -7.25 -5.42
N VAL A 253 -17.77 -6.18 -6.18
CA VAL A 253 -17.34 -4.82 -5.86
C VAL A 253 -17.94 -4.37 -4.53
N LYS A 254 -17.10 -3.94 -3.62
CA LYS A 254 -17.44 -3.46 -2.28
C LYS A 254 -17.19 -1.97 -2.11
N GLN A 255 -16.07 -1.48 -2.63
CA GLN A 255 -15.72 -0.06 -2.66
C GLN A 255 -15.41 0.34 -4.10
N ASP A 256 -15.85 1.53 -4.51
CA ASP A 256 -15.67 2.06 -5.86
C ASP A 256 -15.66 3.59 -5.77
N ALA A 257 -14.50 4.22 -5.95
CA ALA A 257 -14.35 5.65 -5.76
C ALA A 257 -13.17 6.23 -6.53
N MET A 258 -13.21 7.54 -6.74
CA MET A 258 -12.07 8.31 -7.24
C MET A 258 -11.31 8.95 -6.10
N THR A 259 -9.98 9.04 -6.21
CA THR A 259 -9.14 9.74 -5.22
C THR A 259 -9.44 11.24 -5.14
N THR A 260 -10.08 11.82 -6.16
CA THR A 260 -10.64 13.18 -6.09
C THR A 260 -11.65 13.37 -4.96
N GLN A 261 -12.24 12.28 -4.44
CA GLN A 261 -13.23 12.32 -3.37
C GLN A 261 -12.58 12.37 -1.97
N MET A 262 -11.24 12.23 -1.85
CA MET A 262 -10.55 12.48 -0.59
C MET A 262 -10.86 13.89 -0.09
N TYR A 263 -11.26 14.01 1.17
CA TYR A 263 -11.57 15.28 1.79
C TYR A 263 -10.28 16.08 2.08
N PHE A 264 -9.37 15.52 2.84
CA PHE A 264 -8.03 16.07 3.00
C PHE A 264 -7.13 15.54 1.89
N LYS A 265 -6.64 16.42 1.03
CA LYS A 265 -5.73 16.07 -0.06
C LYS A 265 -4.33 15.75 0.47
N ILE A 266 -3.56 15.01 -0.31
CA ILE A 266 -2.21 14.58 0.09
C ILE A 266 -1.33 15.74 0.59
N PRO A 267 -1.29 16.92 -0.06
CA PRO A 267 -0.52 18.06 0.46
C PRO A 267 -0.91 18.47 1.88
N ARG A 268 -2.21 18.52 2.16
CA ARG A 268 -2.72 18.85 3.51
C ARG A 268 -2.37 17.76 4.53
N ILE A 269 -2.48 16.50 4.16
CA ILE A 269 -2.11 15.36 5.03
C ILE A 269 -0.63 15.46 5.42
N ILE A 270 0.27 15.65 4.45
CA ILE A 270 1.71 15.76 4.69
C ILE A 270 2.05 16.97 5.55
N ALA A 271 1.45 18.12 5.25
CA ALA A 271 1.68 19.35 6.01
C ALA A 271 1.28 19.19 7.48
N GLU A 272 0.06 18.74 7.74
CA GLU A 272 -0.45 18.52 9.10
C GLU A 272 0.33 17.44 9.86
N LEU A 273 0.63 16.30 9.22
CA LEU A 273 1.37 15.22 9.84
C LEU A 273 2.79 15.64 10.23
N SER A 274 3.42 16.48 9.39
CA SER A 274 4.80 16.93 9.64
C SER A 274 4.91 18.06 10.66
N LEU A 275 3.81 18.65 11.12
CA LEU A 275 3.83 19.67 12.17
C LEU A 275 4.37 19.07 13.48
N GLY A 276 5.59 19.50 13.84
CA GLY A 276 6.26 19.00 15.04
C GLY A 276 6.78 17.56 14.94
N LEU A 277 6.48 16.84 13.86
CA LEU A 277 6.92 15.45 13.59
C LEU A 277 7.81 15.44 12.35
N THR A 278 8.95 14.74 12.41
CA THR A 278 9.84 14.58 11.26
C THR A 278 9.39 13.40 10.42
N LEU A 279 9.11 13.61 9.13
CA LEU A 279 8.95 12.55 8.16
C LEU A 279 10.32 12.12 7.62
N GLU A 280 10.46 10.83 7.28
CA GLU A 280 11.70 10.25 6.79
C GLU A 280 11.49 9.51 5.46
N PRO A 281 12.55 9.36 4.63
CA PRO A 281 12.46 8.57 3.42
C PRO A 281 12.01 7.13 3.73
N GLY A 282 11.01 6.65 3.01
CA GLY A 282 10.41 5.35 3.23
C GLY A 282 9.25 5.30 4.22
N ASP A 283 8.88 6.44 4.83
CA ASP A 283 7.60 6.51 5.56
C ASP A 283 6.43 6.23 4.63
N VAL A 284 5.47 5.49 5.13
CA VAL A 284 4.24 5.14 4.41
C VAL A 284 3.06 5.83 5.09
N ILE A 285 2.21 6.46 4.28
CA ILE A 285 0.96 7.08 4.71
C ILE A 285 -0.19 6.39 3.97
N ALA A 286 -1.07 5.71 4.69
CA ALA A 286 -2.36 5.24 4.21
C ALA A 286 -3.35 6.41 4.26
N THR A 287 -3.93 6.79 3.11
CA THR A 287 -4.60 8.10 2.94
C THR A 287 -6.06 8.11 3.33
N GLY A 288 -6.59 6.98 3.78
CA GLY A 288 -8.01 6.82 4.12
C GLY A 288 -8.79 6.06 3.05
N THR A 289 -9.84 5.39 3.50
CA THR A 289 -10.67 4.50 2.68
C THR A 289 -11.96 5.17 2.23
N PRO A 290 -12.44 4.89 0.99
CA PRO A 290 -13.75 5.35 0.52
C PRO A 290 -14.91 4.55 1.15
N PRO A 291 -16.18 4.95 0.90
CA PRO A 291 -17.36 4.24 1.39
C PRO A 291 -17.44 2.80 0.87
N GLY A 292 -18.25 1.99 1.54
CA GLY A 292 -18.50 0.59 1.19
C GLY A 292 -17.75 -0.41 2.04
N VAL A 293 -17.21 0.01 3.20
CA VAL A 293 -16.63 -0.91 4.19
C VAL A 293 -17.67 -1.88 4.72
N GLY A 294 -17.23 -3.07 5.11
CA GLY A 294 -18.14 -4.13 5.54
C GLY A 294 -18.94 -3.80 6.79
N ASN A 295 -18.32 -3.11 7.74
CA ASN A 295 -18.96 -2.71 9.00
C ASN A 295 -20.15 -1.73 8.81
N ALA A 296 -20.15 -0.92 7.76
CA ALA A 296 -21.21 0.02 7.46
C ALA A 296 -22.37 -0.58 6.65
N ARG A 297 -22.22 -1.81 6.13
CA ARG A 297 -23.26 -2.48 5.36
C ARG A 297 -24.45 -2.89 6.22
N LYS A 298 -25.58 -3.06 5.59
CA LYS A 298 -26.83 -3.49 6.27
C LYS A 298 -27.42 -4.73 5.57
N PRO A 299 -27.23 -5.93 6.14
CA PRO A 299 -26.49 -6.23 7.37
C PRO A 299 -24.99 -6.05 7.22
N PRO A 300 -24.20 -5.87 8.32
CA PRO A 300 -22.75 -5.81 8.26
C PRO A 300 -22.13 -7.08 7.65
N GLU A 301 -21.08 -6.89 6.87
CA GLU A 301 -20.33 -7.97 6.21
C GLU A 301 -18.87 -7.97 6.71
N TYR A 302 -18.31 -9.15 6.92
CA TYR A 302 -16.92 -9.31 7.35
C TYR A 302 -16.23 -10.43 6.59
N LEU A 303 -14.91 -10.31 6.44
CA LEU A 303 -14.07 -11.30 5.80
C LEU A 303 -14.04 -12.61 6.60
N LYS A 304 -14.02 -13.72 5.89
CA LYS A 304 -14.02 -15.08 6.45
C LYS A 304 -12.89 -15.90 5.82
N PRO A 305 -12.40 -16.96 6.48
CA PRO A 305 -11.47 -17.89 5.88
C PRO A 305 -11.96 -18.39 4.52
N GLY A 306 -11.09 -18.33 3.52
CA GLY A 306 -11.37 -18.68 2.14
C GLY A 306 -11.80 -17.50 1.26
N ASP A 307 -12.19 -16.37 1.82
CA ASP A 307 -12.48 -15.16 1.03
C ASP A 307 -11.23 -14.64 0.34
N VAL A 308 -11.43 -14.10 -0.86
CA VAL A 308 -10.40 -13.41 -1.65
C VAL A 308 -10.74 -11.93 -1.71
N MET A 309 -9.87 -11.13 -1.11
CA MET A 309 -9.95 -9.66 -1.14
C MET A 309 -9.00 -9.12 -2.20
N GLU A 310 -9.50 -8.27 -3.07
CA GLU A 310 -8.73 -7.57 -4.10
C GLU A 310 -8.90 -6.06 -3.91
N THR A 311 -7.79 -5.33 -3.94
CA THR A 311 -7.81 -3.86 -4.01
C THR A 311 -7.00 -3.42 -5.20
N GLU A 312 -7.59 -2.62 -6.06
CA GLU A 312 -7.01 -2.14 -7.31
C GLU A 312 -7.02 -0.62 -7.36
N ILE A 313 -5.93 -0.02 -7.80
CA ILE A 313 -5.85 1.40 -8.12
C ILE A 313 -5.33 1.54 -9.55
N GLU A 314 -6.10 2.26 -10.37
CA GLU A 314 -5.74 2.52 -11.78
C GLU A 314 -4.34 3.15 -11.88
N GLY A 315 -3.53 2.67 -12.81
CA GLY A 315 -2.16 3.14 -13.01
C GLY A 315 -1.13 2.57 -12.02
N ILE A 316 -1.56 2.00 -10.89
CA ILE A 316 -0.67 1.33 -9.94
C ILE A 316 -0.74 -0.18 -10.13
N GLY A 317 -1.88 -0.81 -9.88
CA GLY A 317 -2.07 -2.24 -10.00
C GLY A 317 -3.01 -2.79 -8.94
N ILE A 318 -2.90 -4.09 -8.69
CA ILE A 318 -3.80 -4.85 -7.82
C ILE A 318 -3.03 -5.61 -6.73
N ILE A 319 -3.54 -5.60 -5.51
CA ILE A 319 -3.19 -6.56 -4.47
C ILE A 319 -4.35 -7.55 -4.31
N ARG A 320 -4.01 -8.83 -4.06
CA ARG A 320 -5.00 -9.91 -3.96
C ARG A 320 -4.62 -10.87 -2.85
N ASN A 321 -5.38 -10.85 -1.78
CA ASN A 321 -5.06 -11.59 -0.57
C ASN A 321 -6.17 -12.55 -0.20
N THR A 322 -5.81 -13.81 0.08
CA THR A 322 -6.75 -14.83 0.60
C THR A 322 -6.76 -14.76 2.11
N ILE A 323 -7.94 -14.78 2.70
CA ILE A 323 -8.10 -14.85 4.15
C ILE A 323 -7.87 -16.28 4.60
N THR A 324 -6.90 -16.50 5.48
CA THR A 324 -6.48 -17.86 5.88
C THR A 324 -6.55 -18.01 7.38
N GLN A 325 -7.34 -18.97 7.84
CA GLN A 325 -7.43 -19.26 9.28
C GLN A 325 -6.08 -19.74 9.81
N VAL A 326 -5.62 -19.12 10.90
CA VAL A 326 -4.46 -19.62 11.64
C VAL A 326 -4.85 -20.83 12.47
N ALA A 327 -3.89 -21.74 12.69
CA ALA A 327 -4.11 -22.99 13.42
C ALA A 327 -4.24 -22.74 14.93
#